data_8321ed98af46980f0fc009b3601b9fb8
#
_entry.id   8321ed98af46980f0fc009b3601b9fb8
#
_cell.length_a   1.000
_cell.length_b   1.000
_cell.length_c   1.000
_cell.angle_alpha   90.00
_cell.angle_beta   90.00
_cell.angle_gamma   90.00
#
_symmetry.space_group_name_H-M   'P 1'
#
loop_
_entity.id
_entity.type
_entity.pdbx_description
1 polymer ?
#
loop_
_entity_poly.entity_id
_entity_poly.type
_entity_poly.pdbx_seq_one_letter_code
_entity_poly.pdbx_strand_id
1 'polypeptide(L)'
;MYRVAIEKLLKWKENKRRKPLIIEGARQVGKTWLMQKFGRQAYAETVYINFDSNSRMANLFASDLDVNRLIMGLELYAGRKINPDNTLLIFDEVQEVPRALASLKYFYENAPEYHIVCAGSLLGIALHEGTSFPVGKVDFLKLYPLSFREFLMATAREGYARLLEQHDFQMVTSFKQTYIDALKQYYFVGGMPEAVQSFAENKDFNEVREIQKRILAAYEQDFSKHAPNEIVPKIRMLWNSLPSQLAKENKKFIYGIIREGARAKEYETAIMWLSDCGLIHKISRINAPGIPLKAYEDLKAFKLFVVDMGLLGCMAGLRQGTLLDGNELFAEFKGALTEQYVCQQLKTIEDLGIYYYTNDRGSCEIDFVVDTGVQIIPVEVKAEVNLRAKSLKTYYEKFSPQVSIRTSMADFKKESWLINLPLYAIDELVEIC
;
A
#
# COMPACT_ATOMS: atom_id res chain seq x y z
N MET A 1 1.03 13.02 -13.18
CA MET A 1 0.75 11.62 -12.76
C MET A 1 -0.69 11.55 -12.23
N TYR A 2 -1.47 10.54 -12.57
CA TYR A 2 -2.82 10.28 -12.05
C TYR A 2 -2.71 9.46 -10.76
N ARG A 3 -3.62 9.71 -9.80
CA ARG A 3 -3.75 8.93 -8.56
C ARG A 3 -5.23 8.79 -8.22
N VAL A 4 -5.72 7.57 -8.08
CA VAL A 4 -7.10 7.26 -7.65
C VAL A 4 -7.45 7.94 -6.32
N ALA A 5 -6.47 8.10 -5.44
CA ALA A 5 -6.63 8.81 -4.17
C ALA A 5 -7.15 10.25 -4.30
N ILE A 6 -7.00 10.92 -5.47
CA ILE A 6 -7.58 12.26 -5.70
C ILE A 6 -9.11 12.21 -5.65
N GLU A 7 -9.72 11.16 -6.19
CA GLU A 7 -11.19 11.01 -6.17
C GLU A 7 -11.72 10.85 -4.74
N LYS A 8 -10.96 10.13 -3.90
CA LYS A 8 -11.29 9.99 -2.46
C LYS A 8 -11.18 11.33 -1.73
N LEU A 9 -10.16 12.13 -2.07
CA LEU A 9 -10.00 13.48 -1.51
C LEU A 9 -11.13 14.42 -1.93
N LEU A 10 -11.60 14.32 -3.18
CA LEU A 10 -12.75 15.09 -3.66
C LEU A 10 -14.04 14.69 -2.90
N LYS A 11 -14.29 13.38 -2.73
CA LYS A 11 -15.42 12.88 -1.90
C LYS A 11 -15.32 13.37 -0.45
N TRP A 12 -14.12 13.34 0.14
CA TRP A 12 -13.88 13.87 1.48
C TRP A 12 -14.20 15.37 1.56
N LYS A 13 -13.79 16.19 0.58
CA LYS A 13 -14.09 17.62 0.52
C LYS A 13 -15.59 17.89 0.53
N GLU A 14 -16.38 17.11 -0.20
CA GLU A 14 -17.85 17.28 -0.32
C GLU A 14 -18.61 16.79 0.91
N ASN A 15 -17.98 15.98 1.76
CA ASN A 15 -18.62 15.45 2.98
C ASN A 15 -18.83 16.57 4.01
N LYS A 16 -20.09 16.94 4.28
CA LYS A 16 -20.44 17.94 5.27
C LYS A 16 -20.03 17.57 6.71
N ARG A 17 -19.78 16.29 6.99
CA ARG A 17 -19.33 15.77 8.29
C ARG A 17 -17.85 15.39 8.28
N ARG A 18 -17.08 15.90 7.31
CA ARG A 18 -15.63 15.62 7.21
C ARG A 18 -14.92 16.04 8.49
N LYS A 19 -13.89 15.32 8.81
CA LYS A 19 -12.92 15.66 9.85
C LYS A 19 -11.60 16.06 9.21
N PRO A 20 -10.66 16.70 9.91
CA PRO A 20 -9.29 16.84 9.44
C PRO A 20 -8.78 15.48 8.95
N LEU A 21 -8.18 15.43 7.77
CA LEU A 21 -7.78 14.18 7.12
C LEU A 21 -6.29 13.92 7.34
N ILE A 22 -5.97 12.71 7.76
CA ILE A 22 -4.58 12.24 7.87
C ILE A 22 -4.30 11.26 6.72
N ILE A 23 -3.28 11.55 5.90
CA ILE A 23 -2.79 10.65 4.86
C ILE A 23 -1.64 9.83 5.42
N GLU A 24 -1.89 8.51 5.57
CA GLU A 24 -0.91 7.53 6.00
C GLU A 24 -0.29 6.80 4.81
N GLY A 25 0.90 6.26 4.98
CA GLY A 25 1.56 5.41 3.98
C GLY A 25 3.08 5.52 4.09
N ALA A 26 3.78 4.59 3.48
CA ALA A 26 5.24 4.53 3.49
C ALA A 26 5.88 5.86 3.03
N ARG A 27 7.12 6.07 3.41
CA ARG A 27 7.89 7.20 2.89
C ARG A 27 8.04 7.10 1.37
N GLN A 28 8.02 8.24 0.66
CA GLN A 28 8.19 8.35 -0.79
C GLN A 28 7.05 7.78 -1.66
N VAL A 29 5.89 7.41 -1.07
CA VAL A 29 4.68 7.03 -1.86
C VAL A 29 3.92 8.21 -2.45
N GLY A 30 4.42 9.45 -2.25
CA GLY A 30 3.87 10.66 -2.87
C GLY A 30 2.80 11.40 -2.06
N LYS A 31 2.80 11.31 -0.73
CA LYS A 31 1.84 12.01 0.14
C LYS A 31 1.85 13.53 -0.08
N THR A 32 3.01 14.17 0.03
CA THR A 32 3.19 15.62 -0.18
C THR A 32 2.70 16.06 -1.57
N TRP A 33 3.08 15.32 -2.60
CA TRP A 33 2.64 15.59 -3.97
C TRP A 33 1.13 15.51 -4.10
N LEU A 34 0.51 14.47 -3.51
CA LEU A 34 -0.94 14.24 -3.53
C LEU A 34 -1.70 15.42 -2.89
N MET A 35 -1.28 15.85 -1.68
CA MET A 35 -1.90 16.97 -0.97
C MET A 35 -1.80 18.27 -1.77
N GLN A 36 -0.61 18.59 -2.32
CA GLN A 36 -0.41 19.78 -3.14
C GLN A 36 -1.20 19.73 -4.45
N LYS A 37 -1.26 18.55 -5.11
CA LYS A 37 -2.06 18.37 -6.33
C LYS A 37 -3.54 18.55 -6.05
N PHE A 38 -4.04 17.97 -4.98
CA PHE A 38 -5.42 18.14 -4.52
C PHE A 38 -5.74 19.60 -4.23
N GLY A 39 -4.86 20.30 -3.50
CA GLY A 39 -5.03 21.73 -3.21
C GLY A 39 -5.17 22.54 -4.49
N ARG A 40 -4.26 22.36 -5.46
CA ARG A 40 -4.31 23.06 -6.75
C ARG A 40 -5.54 22.75 -7.61
N GLN A 41 -6.10 21.55 -7.50
CA GLN A 41 -7.27 21.16 -8.31
C GLN A 41 -8.60 21.55 -7.66
N ALA A 42 -8.69 21.53 -6.34
CA ALA A 42 -9.96 21.58 -5.63
C ALA A 42 -10.20 22.88 -4.84
N TYR A 43 -9.18 23.73 -4.66
CA TYR A 43 -9.26 24.97 -3.90
C TYR A 43 -8.68 26.13 -4.66
N ALA A 44 -9.17 27.33 -4.35
CA ALA A 44 -8.61 28.56 -4.90
C ALA A 44 -7.25 28.89 -4.29
N GLU A 45 -7.08 28.52 -3.01
CA GLU A 45 -5.89 28.81 -2.22
C GLU A 45 -5.42 27.55 -1.47
N THR A 46 -4.10 27.48 -1.23
CA THR A 46 -3.49 26.40 -0.43
C THR A 46 -2.43 26.99 0.49
N VAL A 47 -2.54 26.77 1.78
CA VAL A 47 -1.52 27.12 2.76
C VAL A 47 -0.77 25.84 3.13
N TYR A 48 0.49 25.75 2.68
CA TYR A 48 1.35 24.59 2.91
C TYR A 48 2.33 24.88 4.04
N ILE A 49 2.31 24.04 5.06
CA ILE A 49 3.20 24.08 6.21
C ILE A 49 3.96 22.76 6.28
N ASN A 50 5.28 22.81 6.15
CA ASN A 50 6.15 21.72 6.51
C ASN A 50 6.65 21.92 7.94
N PHE A 51 6.42 20.92 8.80
CA PHE A 51 6.82 20.98 10.21
C PHE A 51 8.27 20.51 10.43
N ASP A 52 8.89 19.85 9.46
CA ASP A 52 10.30 19.46 9.59
C ASP A 52 11.20 20.70 9.71
N SER A 53 12.01 20.72 10.78
CA SER A 53 12.95 21.81 11.08
C SER A 53 12.33 23.20 11.13
N ASN A 54 11.01 23.31 11.43
CA ASN A 54 10.26 24.57 11.44
C ASN A 54 10.01 25.09 12.88
N SER A 55 11.02 25.76 13.43
CA SER A 55 10.95 26.30 14.81
C SER A 55 9.82 27.31 15.02
N ARG A 56 9.44 28.11 14.00
CA ARG A 56 8.32 29.06 14.11
C ARG A 56 7.00 28.34 14.34
N MET A 57 6.75 27.27 13.58
CA MET A 57 5.53 26.47 13.75
C MET A 57 5.59 25.66 15.03
N ALA A 58 6.71 25.10 15.41
CA ALA A 58 6.87 24.44 16.70
C ALA A 58 6.48 25.38 17.85
N ASN A 59 6.97 26.64 17.86
CA ASN A 59 6.65 27.64 18.86
C ASN A 59 5.17 28.08 18.81
N LEU A 60 4.57 28.21 17.62
CA LEU A 60 3.16 28.59 17.48
C LEU A 60 2.25 27.56 18.16
N PHE A 61 2.48 26.27 17.93
CA PHE A 61 1.68 25.20 18.52
C PHE A 61 2.07 24.82 19.95
N ALA A 62 3.21 25.28 20.44
CA ALA A 62 3.68 24.99 21.81
C ALA A 62 2.93 25.76 22.90
N SER A 63 2.44 26.98 22.62
CA SER A 63 1.89 27.86 23.66
C SER A 63 0.48 27.43 24.12
N ASP A 64 -0.48 27.44 23.21
CA ASP A 64 -1.85 26.95 23.43
C ASP A 64 -2.42 26.40 22.10
N LEU A 65 -3.62 25.82 22.13
CA LEU A 65 -4.29 25.25 20.96
C LEU A 65 -5.60 25.99 20.65
N ASP A 66 -5.69 27.29 21.00
CA ASP A 66 -6.79 28.14 20.57
C ASP A 66 -6.78 28.30 19.05
N VAL A 67 -7.88 27.90 18.40
CA VAL A 67 -7.94 27.84 16.93
C VAL A 67 -7.83 29.23 16.30
N ASN A 68 -8.43 30.27 16.89
CA ASN A 68 -8.37 31.61 16.33
C ASN A 68 -6.93 32.15 16.32
N ARG A 69 -6.21 31.91 17.43
CA ARG A 69 -4.80 32.27 17.54
C ARG A 69 -3.94 31.46 16.58
N LEU A 70 -4.20 30.16 16.43
CA LEU A 70 -3.49 29.32 15.45
C LEU A 70 -3.73 29.82 14.03
N ILE A 71 -4.98 30.10 13.63
CA ILE A 71 -5.29 30.64 12.30
C ILE A 71 -4.59 31.97 12.07
N MET A 72 -4.63 32.91 13.04
CA MET A 72 -3.90 34.18 12.93
C MET A 72 -2.39 33.93 12.70
N GLY A 73 -1.79 33.02 13.45
CA GLY A 73 -0.38 32.66 13.29
C GLY A 73 -0.06 32.05 11.92
N LEU A 74 -0.96 31.19 11.41
CA LEU A 74 -0.83 30.60 10.07
C LEU A 74 -1.01 31.64 8.96
N GLU A 75 -1.92 32.63 9.11
CA GLU A 75 -2.08 33.76 8.21
C GLU A 75 -0.80 34.63 8.14
N LEU A 76 -0.23 34.93 9.30
CA LEU A 76 1.03 35.68 9.37
C LEU A 76 2.19 34.92 8.74
N TYR A 77 2.23 33.59 8.93
CA TYR A 77 3.24 32.75 8.31
C TYR A 77 3.09 32.69 6.77
N ALA A 78 1.84 32.54 6.31
CA ALA A 78 1.53 32.46 4.87
C ALA A 78 1.54 33.83 4.16
N GLY A 79 1.52 34.94 4.92
CA GLY A 79 1.45 36.31 4.38
C GLY A 79 0.10 36.64 3.71
N ARG A 80 -0.97 35.92 4.08
CA ARG A 80 -2.32 36.07 3.50
C ARG A 80 -3.40 35.56 4.43
N LYS A 81 -4.63 36.00 4.19
CA LYS A 81 -5.82 35.53 4.91
C LYS A 81 -6.16 34.09 4.54
N ILE A 82 -6.69 33.35 5.50
CA ILE A 82 -7.18 31.97 5.34
C ILE A 82 -8.69 32.00 5.33
N ASN A 83 -9.29 31.84 4.14
CA ASN A 83 -10.73 31.75 4.00
C ASN A 83 -11.15 30.26 4.07
N PRO A 84 -11.98 29.84 5.06
CA PRO A 84 -12.37 28.44 5.20
C PRO A 84 -13.10 27.87 3.99
N ASP A 85 -13.83 28.71 3.21
CA ASP A 85 -14.63 28.24 2.08
C ASP A 85 -13.79 27.80 0.88
N ASN A 86 -12.57 28.36 0.72
CA ASN A 86 -11.79 28.17 -0.50
C ASN A 86 -10.30 27.85 -0.27
N THR A 87 -9.84 27.76 0.99
CA THR A 87 -8.44 27.49 1.34
C THR A 87 -8.28 26.09 1.91
N LEU A 88 -7.32 25.32 1.38
CA LEU A 88 -6.86 24.07 1.98
C LEU A 88 -5.61 24.34 2.84
N LEU A 89 -5.67 23.91 4.10
CA LEU A 89 -4.51 23.83 4.98
C LEU A 89 -3.83 22.48 4.80
N ILE A 90 -2.55 22.47 4.46
CA ILE A 90 -1.73 21.27 4.32
C ILE A 90 -0.67 21.27 5.43
N PHE A 91 -0.72 20.27 6.31
CA PHE A 91 0.23 20.02 7.37
C PHE A 91 1.10 18.82 7.01
N ASP A 92 2.31 19.08 6.54
CA ASP A 92 3.24 18.03 6.11
C ASP A 92 4.29 17.77 7.19
N GLU A 93 4.69 16.48 7.34
CA GLU A 93 5.57 15.97 8.40
C GLU A 93 5.07 16.39 9.81
N VAL A 94 3.75 16.27 10.03
CA VAL A 94 3.06 16.77 11.24
C VAL A 94 3.53 16.10 12.54
N GLN A 95 4.14 14.89 12.46
CA GLN A 95 4.71 14.18 13.61
C GLN A 95 5.92 14.92 14.23
N GLU A 96 6.59 15.80 13.48
CA GLU A 96 7.72 16.60 14.00
C GLU A 96 7.26 17.62 15.06
N VAL A 97 5.97 17.96 15.07
CA VAL A 97 5.34 18.82 16.09
C VAL A 97 4.11 18.13 16.64
N PRO A 98 4.23 17.27 17.67
CA PRO A 98 3.13 16.48 18.21
C PRO A 98 1.90 17.30 18.63
N ARG A 99 2.10 18.54 19.07
CA ARG A 99 1.00 19.45 19.40
C ARG A 99 0.23 19.96 18.18
N ALA A 100 0.87 20.01 16.99
CA ALA A 100 0.16 20.30 15.74
C ALA A 100 -0.81 19.16 15.40
N LEU A 101 -0.38 17.90 15.60
CA LEU A 101 -1.26 16.74 15.45
C LEU A 101 -2.43 16.79 16.46
N ALA A 102 -2.15 17.09 17.73
CA ALA A 102 -3.17 17.24 18.77
C ALA A 102 -4.16 18.38 18.47
N SER A 103 -3.74 19.44 17.77
CA SER A 103 -4.59 20.58 17.42
C SER A 103 -5.74 20.21 16.49
N LEU A 104 -5.62 19.13 15.71
CA LEU A 104 -6.67 18.67 14.79
C LEU A 104 -8.01 18.40 15.51
N LYS A 105 -7.95 17.95 16.78
CA LYS A 105 -9.15 17.81 17.61
C LYS A 105 -9.87 19.13 17.78
N TYR A 106 -9.14 20.19 18.11
CA TYR A 106 -9.71 21.51 18.37
C TYR A 106 -10.23 22.17 17.10
N PHE A 107 -9.56 21.98 15.96
CA PHE A 107 -10.09 22.38 14.66
C PHE A 107 -11.43 21.68 14.38
N TYR A 108 -11.52 20.37 14.56
CA TYR A 108 -12.77 19.65 14.36
C TYR A 108 -13.91 20.11 15.28
N GLU A 109 -13.60 20.39 16.55
CA GLU A 109 -14.62 20.74 17.57
C GLU A 109 -15.06 22.21 17.51
N ASN A 110 -14.14 23.13 17.20
CA ASN A 110 -14.35 24.57 17.34
C ASN A 110 -14.36 25.34 16.02
N ALA A 111 -13.86 24.74 14.93
CA ALA A 111 -13.75 25.38 13.62
C ALA A 111 -13.77 24.33 12.48
N PRO A 112 -14.86 23.52 12.39
CA PRO A 112 -14.98 22.43 11.41
C PRO A 112 -15.08 22.91 9.95
N GLU A 113 -15.27 24.21 9.75
CA GLU A 113 -15.27 24.85 8.43
C GLU A 113 -13.90 24.83 7.75
N TYR A 114 -12.79 24.82 8.51
CA TYR A 114 -11.46 24.75 7.90
C TYR A 114 -11.14 23.36 7.37
N HIS A 115 -10.69 23.32 6.14
CA HIS A 115 -10.29 22.07 5.47
C HIS A 115 -8.81 21.82 5.76
N ILE A 116 -8.48 20.74 6.46
CA ILE A 116 -7.12 20.41 6.86
C ILE A 116 -6.79 18.99 6.36
N VAL A 117 -5.68 18.88 5.61
CA VAL A 117 -5.10 17.59 5.22
C VAL A 117 -3.69 17.51 5.77
N CYS A 118 -3.39 16.44 6.46
CA CYS A 118 -2.09 16.21 7.11
C CYS A 118 -1.40 14.99 6.52
N ALA A 119 -0.08 14.99 6.52
CA ALA A 119 0.71 13.80 6.26
C ALA A 119 1.91 13.71 7.18
N GLY A 120 2.38 12.49 7.37
CA GLY A 120 3.63 12.18 8.04
C GLY A 120 4.08 10.77 7.70
N SER A 121 5.37 10.59 7.51
CA SER A 121 5.93 9.31 7.07
C SER A 121 6.00 8.26 8.17
N LEU A 122 5.90 8.67 9.43
CA LEU A 122 6.04 7.81 10.62
C LEU A 122 4.87 7.99 11.60
N LEU A 123 3.72 8.42 11.11
CA LEU A 123 2.54 8.64 11.95
C LEU A 123 2.11 7.39 12.71
N GLY A 124 2.20 6.22 12.11
CA GLY A 124 1.93 4.95 12.80
C GLY A 124 2.79 4.73 14.05
N ILE A 125 4.04 5.21 14.04
CA ILE A 125 4.96 5.12 15.20
C ILE A 125 4.70 6.24 16.20
N ALA A 126 4.50 7.47 15.74
CA ALA A 126 4.24 8.63 16.61
C ALA A 126 2.98 8.44 17.46
N LEU A 127 2.05 7.58 17.04
CA LEU A 127 0.86 7.19 17.80
C LEU A 127 1.18 6.45 19.12
N HIS A 128 2.36 5.82 19.21
CA HIS A 128 2.78 5.04 20.39
C HIS A 128 3.60 5.83 21.40
N GLU A 129 4.05 7.05 21.09
CA GLU A 129 4.96 7.84 21.94
C GLU A 129 4.24 8.82 22.89
N GLY A 130 3.06 8.49 23.39
CA GLY A 130 2.40 9.26 24.48
C GLY A 130 1.86 10.63 24.10
N THR A 131 1.75 10.96 22.82
CA THR A 131 1.09 12.17 22.34
C THR A 131 -0.43 12.04 22.42
N SER A 132 -1.14 13.10 22.78
CA SER A 132 -2.60 13.15 22.74
C SER A 132 -3.09 13.08 21.30
N PHE A 133 -3.21 11.85 20.78
CA PHE A 133 -3.74 11.63 19.45
C PHE A 133 -5.23 12.01 19.38
N PRO A 134 -5.72 12.67 18.33
CA PRO A 134 -7.11 13.09 18.18
C PRO A 134 -8.06 11.94 17.84
N VAL A 135 -8.15 10.92 18.70
CA VAL A 135 -8.98 9.72 18.51
C VAL A 135 -10.43 10.10 18.18
N GLY A 136 -10.95 9.55 17.09
CA GLY A 136 -12.33 9.79 16.65
C GLY A 136 -12.60 11.19 16.09
N LYS A 137 -11.59 12.08 16.02
CA LYS A 137 -11.70 13.47 15.57
C LYS A 137 -11.01 13.75 14.25
N VAL A 138 -10.50 12.71 13.60
CA VAL A 138 -9.83 12.74 12.29
C VAL A 138 -10.34 11.61 11.41
N ASP A 139 -10.27 11.83 10.12
CA ASP A 139 -10.43 10.82 9.08
C ASP A 139 -9.07 10.34 8.61
N PHE A 140 -9.01 9.14 7.99
CA PHE A 140 -7.77 8.55 7.50
C PHE A 140 -7.88 8.18 6.01
N LEU A 141 -6.79 8.38 5.29
CA LEU A 141 -6.61 7.89 3.93
C LEU A 141 -5.27 7.17 3.84
N LYS A 142 -5.29 5.87 3.51
CA LYS A 142 -4.06 5.11 3.24
C LYS A 142 -3.62 5.30 1.80
N LEU A 143 -2.37 5.72 1.63
CA LEU A 143 -1.74 5.88 0.32
C LEU A 143 -0.68 4.80 0.12
N TYR A 144 -0.89 4.00 -0.92
CA TYR A 144 0.02 2.93 -1.34
C TYR A 144 0.87 3.38 -2.53
N PRO A 145 1.94 2.66 -2.91
CA PRO A 145 2.57 2.81 -4.22
C PRO A 145 1.53 2.75 -5.35
N LEU A 146 1.84 3.25 -6.55
CA LEU A 146 0.92 3.21 -7.68
C LEU A 146 0.46 1.77 -7.95
N SER A 147 -0.85 1.59 -8.16
CA SER A 147 -1.40 0.35 -8.68
C SER A 147 -0.99 0.13 -10.14
N PHE A 148 -1.21 -1.07 -10.66
CA PHE A 148 -0.95 -1.34 -12.09
C PHE A 148 -1.79 -0.44 -13.00
N ARG A 149 -3.04 -0.17 -12.65
CA ARG A 149 -3.91 0.77 -13.38
C ARG A 149 -3.33 2.20 -13.37
N GLU A 150 -2.87 2.68 -12.22
CA GLU A 150 -2.21 3.99 -12.11
C GLU A 150 -0.89 4.03 -12.91
N PHE A 151 -0.16 2.92 -12.98
CA PHE A 151 1.05 2.78 -13.82
C PHE A 151 0.72 2.86 -15.31
N LEU A 152 -0.35 2.20 -15.78
CA LEU A 152 -0.83 2.33 -17.17
C LEU A 152 -1.14 3.80 -17.49
N MET A 153 -1.86 4.49 -16.61
CA MET A 153 -2.16 5.92 -16.74
C MET A 153 -0.88 6.77 -16.79
N ALA A 154 0.10 6.49 -15.95
CA ALA A 154 1.35 7.23 -15.89
C ALA A 154 2.25 7.01 -17.11
N THR A 155 2.12 5.87 -17.80
CA THR A 155 2.96 5.47 -18.94
C THR A 155 2.30 5.66 -20.29
N ALA A 156 1.33 6.59 -20.40
CA ALA A 156 0.58 6.94 -21.61
C ALA A 156 -0.24 5.76 -22.20
N ARG A 157 -0.85 4.96 -21.31
CA ARG A 157 -1.71 3.83 -21.65
C ARG A 157 -3.11 3.98 -21.04
N GLU A 158 -3.65 5.19 -21.02
CA GLU A 158 -4.95 5.51 -20.39
C GLU A 158 -6.10 4.71 -20.98
N GLY A 159 -6.09 4.46 -22.30
CA GLY A 159 -7.10 3.64 -22.98
C GLY A 159 -7.16 2.21 -22.42
N TYR A 160 -6.00 1.62 -22.14
CA TYR A 160 -5.91 0.29 -21.54
C TYR A 160 -6.40 0.26 -20.09
N ALA A 161 -6.09 1.29 -19.30
CA ALA A 161 -6.62 1.42 -17.95
C ALA A 161 -8.14 1.50 -17.93
N ARG A 162 -8.75 2.28 -18.85
CA ARG A 162 -10.21 2.39 -18.97
C ARG A 162 -10.89 1.09 -19.41
N LEU A 163 -10.27 0.30 -20.28
CA LEU A 163 -10.83 -1.00 -20.69
C LEU A 163 -10.91 -1.97 -19.51
N LEU A 164 -9.94 -1.95 -18.58
CA LEU A 164 -10.02 -2.73 -17.35
C LEU A 164 -11.18 -2.26 -16.47
N GLU A 165 -11.29 -0.97 -16.23
CA GLU A 165 -12.34 -0.35 -15.43
C GLU A 165 -13.75 -0.58 -16.01
N GLN A 166 -13.88 -0.67 -17.34
CA GLN A 166 -15.14 -0.97 -18.03
C GLN A 166 -15.45 -2.48 -18.10
N HIS A 167 -14.54 -3.34 -17.65
CA HIS A 167 -14.63 -4.81 -17.71
C HIS A 167 -14.90 -5.34 -19.13
N ASP A 168 -14.41 -4.63 -20.16
CA ASP A 168 -14.50 -5.10 -21.55
C ASP A 168 -13.43 -6.17 -21.84
N PHE A 169 -13.62 -7.35 -21.25
CA PHE A 169 -12.63 -8.44 -21.36
C PHE A 169 -12.48 -9.00 -22.78
N GLN A 170 -13.44 -8.76 -23.68
CA GLN A 170 -13.28 -9.11 -25.08
C GLN A 170 -12.21 -8.22 -25.73
N MET A 171 -12.32 -6.92 -25.50
CA MET A 171 -11.32 -5.96 -25.99
C MET A 171 -9.99 -6.12 -25.27
N VAL A 172 -9.99 -6.33 -23.96
CA VAL A 172 -8.79 -6.62 -23.15
C VAL A 172 -8.03 -7.82 -23.72
N THR A 173 -8.73 -8.91 -24.08
CA THR A 173 -8.12 -10.09 -24.69
C THR A 173 -7.47 -9.78 -26.04
N SER A 174 -8.12 -8.92 -26.85
CA SER A 174 -7.58 -8.49 -28.16
C SER A 174 -6.23 -7.76 -28.03
N PHE A 175 -6.00 -7.09 -26.90
CA PHE A 175 -4.74 -6.37 -26.60
C PHE A 175 -3.89 -7.04 -25.52
N LYS A 176 -4.09 -8.32 -25.27
CA LYS A 176 -3.43 -9.09 -24.21
C LYS A 176 -1.91 -8.89 -24.15
N GLN A 177 -1.23 -8.91 -25.30
CA GLN A 177 0.23 -8.78 -25.33
C GLN A 177 0.70 -7.45 -24.76
N THR A 178 -0.02 -6.36 -25.04
CA THR A 178 0.30 -5.02 -24.48
C THR A 178 0.18 -5.00 -22.95
N TYR A 179 -0.86 -5.67 -22.39
CA TYR A 179 -1.00 -5.79 -20.94
C TYR A 179 0.12 -6.64 -20.33
N ILE A 180 0.49 -7.74 -20.95
CA ILE A 180 1.59 -8.60 -20.49
C ILE A 180 2.91 -7.83 -20.48
N ASP A 181 3.21 -7.08 -21.55
CA ASP A 181 4.44 -6.30 -21.66
C ASP A 181 4.44 -5.15 -20.61
N ALA A 182 3.32 -4.48 -20.41
CA ALA A 182 3.17 -3.47 -19.36
C ALA A 182 3.32 -4.09 -17.95
N LEU A 183 2.76 -5.28 -17.72
CA LEU A 183 2.89 -5.99 -16.45
C LEU A 183 4.34 -6.39 -16.15
N LYS A 184 5.07 -6.88 -17.15
CA LYS A 184 6.52 -7.16 -17.02
C LYS A 184 7.30 -5.89 -16.66
N GLN A 185 6.98 -4.76 -17.32
CA GLN A 185 7.58 -3.46 -16.98
C GLN A 185 7.27 -3.07 -15.54
N TYR A 186 6.01 -3.20 -15.10
CA TYR A 186 5.59 -2.90 -13.74
C TYR A 186 6.29 -3.83 -12.71
N TYR A 187 6.53 -5.11 -13.05
CA TYR A 187 7.28 -6.03 -12.19
C TYR A 187 8.70 -5.55 -11.90
N PHE A 188 9.33 -4.85 -12.83
CA PHE A 188 10.65 -4.26 -12.62
C PHE A 188 10.58 -2.87 -11.96
N VAL A 189 9.72 -2.01 -12.47
CA VAL A 189 9.62 -0.59 -12.05
C VAL A 189 8.95 -0.47 -10.67
N GLY A 190 7.94 -1.30 -10.40
CA GLY A 190 7.09 -1.16 -9.22
C GLY A 190 6.13 0.01 -9.34
N GLY A 191 5.58 0.40 -8.19
CA GLY A 191 4.64 1.50 -8.05
C GLY A 191 5.21 2.71 -7.30
N MET A 192 6.51 2.76 -6.98
CA MET A 192 7.09 3.93 -6.32
C MET A 192 7.07 5.15 -7.26
N PRO A 193 6.45 6.30 -6.85
CA PRO A 193 6.18 7.41 -7.77
C PRO A 193 7.40 7.92 -8.53
N GLU A 194 8.55 8.08 -7.87
CA GLU A 194 9.79 8.55 -8.52
C GLU A 194 10.28 7.57 -9.59
N ALA A 195 10.23 6.26 -9.29
CA ALA A 195 10.61 5.21 -10.24
C ALA A 195 9.65 5.15 -11.44
N VAL A 196 8.34 5.26 -11.20
CA VAL A 196 7.33 5.28 -12.27
C VAL A 196 7.47 6.52 -13.14
N GLN A 197 7.72 7.70 -12.54
CA GLN A 197 7.90 8.95 -13.29
C GLN A 197 9.13 8.89 -14.16
N SER A 198 10.30 8.51 -13.63
CA SER A 198 11.54 8.34 -14.41
C SER A 198 11.33 7.37 -15.57
N PHE A 199 10.69 6.22 -15.32
CA PHE A 199 10.38 5.27 -16.37
C PHE A 199 9.41 5.82 -17.42
N ALA A 200 8.40 6.58 -17.01
CA ALA A 200 7.44 7.19 -17.94
C ALA A 200 8.13 8.19 -18.89
N GLU A 201 9.09 8.96 -18.38
CA GLU A 201 9.82 9.99 -19.13
C GLU A 201 10.94 9.40 -20.00
N ASN A 202 11.77 8.52 -19.44
CA ASN A 202 13.05 8.11 -20.04
C ASN A 202 13.08 6.69 -20.57
N LYS A 203 12.15 5.80 -20.13
CA LYS A 203 12.14 4.35 -20.43
C LYS A 203 13.46 3.63 -20.06
N ASP A 204 14.24 4.21 -19.14
CA ASP A 204 15.54 3.66 -18.71
C ASP A 204 15.38 2.85 -17.42
N PHE A 205 15.56 1.53 -17.54
CA PHE A 205 15.51 0.62 -16.40
C PHE A 205 16.73 0.74 -15.46
N ASN A 206 17.87 1.22 -15.94
CA ASN A 206 19.05 1.41 -15.08
C ASN A 206 18.81 2.60 -14.15
N GLU A 207 18.27 3.71 -14.67
CA GLU A 207 17.89 4.86 -13.87
C GLU A 207 16.85 4.48 -12.81
N VAL A 208 15.82 3.71 -13.19
CA VAL A 208 14.83 3.16 -12.26
C VAL A 208 15.51 2.37 -11.14
N ARG A 209 16.48 1.51 -11.46
CA ARG A 209 17.20 0.71 -10.48
C ARG A 209 18.00 1.56 -9.50
N GLU A 210 18.64 2.62 -9.97
CA GLU A 210 19.35 3.57 -9.09
C GLU A 210 18.38 4.33 -8.16
N ILE A 211 17.20 4.71 -8.64
CA ILE A 211 16.14 5.29 -7.82
C ILE A 211 15.70 4.30 -6.73
N GLN A 212 15.42 3.05 -7.08
CA GLN A 212 15.02 2.02 -6.12
C GLN A 212 16.08 1.79 -5.05
N LYS A 213 17.38 1.76 -5.41
CA LYS A 213 18.50 1.66 -4.44
C LYS A 213 18.51 2.84 -3.48
N ARG A 214 18.29 4.08 -3.98
CA ARG A 214 18.22 5.27 -3.12
C ARG A 214 17.05 5.22 -2.15
N ILE A 215 15.89 4.74 -2.60
CA ILE A 215 14.71 4.55 -1.75
C ILE A 215 15.00 3.55 -0.63
N LEU A 216 15.58 2.40 -0.96
CA LEU A 216 15.96 1.37 0.02
C LEU A 216 16.99 1.89 1.03
N ALA A 217 18.02 2.60 0.56
CA ALA A 217 19.00 3.22 1.44
C ALA A 217 18.39 4.27 2.38
N ALA A 218 17.41 5.06 1.91
CA ALA A 218 16.68 6.01 2.74
C ALA A 218 15.87 5.29 3.83
N TYR A 219 15.22 4.16 3.53
CA TYR A 219 14.51 3.36 4.54
C TYR A 219 15.47 2.82 5.61
N GLU A 220 16.64 2.32 5.22
CA GLU A 220 17.64 1.84 6.18
C GLU A 220 18.19 2.95 7.08
N GLN A 221 18.30 4.18 6.60
CA GLN A 221 18.64 5.35 7.41
C GLN A 221 17.51 5.69 8.40
N ASP A 222 16.25 5.61 7.96
CA ASP A 222 15.09 5.83 8.84
C ASP A 222 15.03 4.81 9.98
N PHE A 223 15.44 3.56 9.75
CA PHE A 223 15.54 2.56 10.84
C PHE A 223 16.44 3.05 11.96
N SER A 224 17.58 3.66 11.62
CA SER A 224 18.55 4.14 12.62
C SER A 224 18.14 5.45 13.27
N LYS A 225 17.35 6.29 12.54
CA LYS A 225 16.96 7.61 13.03
C LYS A 225 15.74 7.57 13.95
N HIS A 226 14.80 6.66 13.67
CA HIS A 226 13.46 6.71 14.27
C HIS A 226 13.06 5.47 15.06
N ALA A 227 13.73 4.33 14.85
CA ALA A 227 13.45 3.15 15.66
C ALA A 227 14.25 3.18 16.98
N PRO A 228 13.70 2.62 18.07
CA PRO A 228 14.48 2.40 19.29
C PRO A 228 15.77 1.62 19.01
N ASN A 229 16.90 2.09 19.53
CA ASN A 229 18.23 1.52 19.25
C ASN A 229 18.31 0.00 19.44
N GLU A 230 17.58 -0.54 20.40
CA GLU A 230 17.56 -1.96 20.75
C GLU A 230 16.95 -2.85 19.64
N ILE A 231 16.05 -2.32 18.83
CA ILE A 231 15.36 -3.07 17.77
C ILE A 231 15.94 -2.83 16.37
N VAL A 232 16.77 -1.80 16.16
CA VAL A 232 17.36 -1.49 14.85
C VAL A 232 18.07 -2.68 14.22
N PRO A 233 18.94 -3.44 14.94
CA PRO A 233 19.58 -4.62 14.36
C PRO A 233 18.58 -5.68 13.92
N LYS A 234 17.48 -5.88 14.68
CA LYS A 234 16.43 -6.85 14.38
C LYS A 234 15.62 -6.44 13.17
N ILE A 235 15.31 -5.13 13.04
CA ILE A 235 14.64 -4.56 11.86
C ILE A 235 15.49 -4.83 10.61
N ARG A 236 16.80 -4.52 10.64
CA ARG A 236 17.69 -4.74 9.50
C ARG A 236 17.79 -6.23 9.11
N MET A 237 17.96 -7.12 10.10
CA MET A 237 18.01 -8.56 9.84
C MET A 237 16.70 -9.06 9.21
N LEU A 238 15.56 -8.64 9.75
CA LEU A 238 14.24 -8.99 9.23
C LEU A 238 14.08 -8.46 7.80
N TRP A 239 14.36 -7.17 7.58
CA TRP A 239 14.25 -6.50 6.27
C TRP A 239 15.07 -7.22 5.20
N ASN A 240 16.33 -7.51 5.48
CA ASN A 240 17.21 -8.21 4.55
C ASN A 240 16.81 -9.67 4.29
N SER A 241 16.02 -10.29 5.18
CA SER A 241 15.54 -11.66 4.99
C SER A 241 14.31 -11.77 4.06
N LEU A 242 13.60 -10.67 3.78
CA LEU A 242 12.33 -10.70 3.05
C LEU A 242 12.42 -11.37 1.67
N PRO A 243 13.43 -11.13 0.81
CA PRO A 243 13.54 -11.84 -0.45
C PRO A 243 13.65 -13.36 -0.28
N SER A 244 14.43 -13.81 0.71
CA SER A 244 14.62 -15.24 1.01
C SER A 244 13.37 -15.88 1.63
N GLN A 245 12.57 -15.12 2.39
CA GLN A 245 11.28 -15.58 2.92
C GLN A 245 10.28 -15.86 1.79
N LEU A 246 10.19 -14.95 0.84
CA LEU A 246 9.26 -15.03 -0.28
C LEU A 246 9.66 -16.06 -1.34
N ALA A 247 10.96 -16.38 -1.47
CA ALA A 247 11.47 -17.38 -2.40
C ALA A 247 11.14 -18.83 -2.02
N LYS A 248 10.65 -19.10 -0.82
CA LYS A 248 10.27 -20.46 -0.39
C LYS A 248 8.94 -20.90 -0.97
N GLU A 249 8.78 -22.21 -1.25
CA GLU A 249 7.50 -22.78 -1.69
C GLU A 249 6.36 -22.49 -0.71
N ASN A 250 6.63 -22.73 0.59
CA ASN A 250 5.73 -22.32 1.66
C ASN A 250 6.16 -20.94 2.16
N LYS A 251 5.49 -19.90 1.70
CA LYS A 251 5.79 -18.50 2.01
C LYS A 251 5.40 -18.07 3.42
N LYS A 252 4.98 -19.01 4.28
CA LYS A 252 4.82 -18.76 5.71
C LYS A 252 6.14 -18.22 6.28
N PHE A 253 6.06 -17.15 7.04
CA PHE A 253 7.24 -16.54 7.65
C PHE A 253 7.96 -17.51 8.59
N ILE A 254 9.28 -17.68 8.40
CA ILE A 254 10.12 -18.61 9.15
C ILE A 254 11.23 -17.82 9.85
N TYR A 255 11.16 -17.72 11.16
CA TYR A 255 12.16 -16.99 11.95
C TYR A 255 13.58 -17.52 11.77
N GLY A 256 13.75 -18.83 11.59
CA GLY A 256 15.05 -19.47 11.34
C GLY A 256 15.78 -19.02 10.08
N ILE A 257 15.08 -18.40 9.11
CA ILE A 257 15.70 -17.81 7.91
C ILE A 257 16.42 -16.50 8.28
N ILE A 258 15.95 -15.78 9.29
CA ILE A 258 16.63 -14.56 9.75
C ILE A 258 17.98 -14.93 10.40
N ARG A 259 17.93 -15.91 11.30
CA ARG A 259 19.09 -16.44 12.04
C ARG A 259 18.71 -17.81 12.63
N GLU A 260 19.65 -18.75 12.64
CA GLU A 260 19.46 -20.03 13.33
C GLU A 260 19.07 -19.82 14.81
N GLY A 261 18.03 -20.50 15.27
CA GLY A 261 17.51 -20.39 16.63
C GLY A 261 16.67 -19.13 16.91
N ALA A 262 16.38 -18.28 15.91
CA ALA A 262 15.55 -17.09 16.10
C ALA A 262 14.11 -17.47 16.52
N ARG A 263 13.58 -16.71 17.50
CA ARG A 263 12.24 -16.94 18.09
C ARG A 263 11.31 -15.76 17.80
N ALA A 264 10.00 -16.03 17.72
CA ALA A 264 8.96 -15.04 17.47
C ALA A 264 9.09 -13.81 18.38
N LYS A 265 9.19 -14.01 19.69
CA LYS A 265 9.30 -12.94 20.71
C LYS A 265 10.44 -11.93 20.45
N GLU A 266 11.48 -12.35 19.74
CA GLU A 266 12.63 -11.47 19.47
C GLU A 266 12.36 -10.47 18.34
N TYR A 267 11.45 -10.79 17.41
CA TYR A 267 11.23 -10.04 16.18
C TYR A 267 9.83 -9.41 16.08
N GLU A 268 8.90 -9.70 17.00
CA GLU A 268 7.54 -9.15 16.97
C GLU A 268 7.54 -7.62 16.90
N THR A 269 8.32 -6.95 17.74
CA THR A 269 8.43 -5.49 17.75
C THR A 269 9.01 -4.95 16.44
N ALA A 270 9.97 -5.65 15.82
CA ALA A 270 10.52 -5.27 14.53
C ALA A 270 9.49 -5.42 13.39
N ILE A 271 8.68 -6.50 13.43
CA ILE A 271 7.58 -6.70 12.46
C ILE A 271 6.52 -5.60 12.63
N MET A 272 6.13 -5.30 13.88
CA MET A 272 5.18 -4.21 14.15
C MET A 272 5.70 -2.89 13.61
N TRP A 273 6.94 -2.54 13.94
CA TRP A 273 7.56 -1.29 13.50
C TRP A 273 7.56 -1.15 11.96
N LEU A 274 8.01 -2.17 11.24
CA LEU A 274 7.99 -2.16 9.76
C LEU A 274 6.56 -2.08 9.19
N SER A 275 5.59 -2.72 9.85
CA SER A 275 4.17 -2.67 9.46
C SER A 275 3.57 -1.28 9.69
N ASP A 276 3.86 -0.65 10.83
CA ASP A 276 3.37 0.68 11.20
C ASP A 276 3.98 1.78 10.31
N CYS A 277 5.23 1.58 9.84
CA CYS A 277 5.85 2.40 8.80
C CYS A 277 5.22 2.18 7.40
N GLY A 278 4.40 1.15 7.22
CA GLY A 278 3.84 0.77 5.93
C GLY A 278 4.86 0.14 4.96
N LEU A 279 6.02 -0.34 5.45
CA LEU A 279 7.08 -0.92 4.62
C LEU A 279 6.86 -2.40 4.30
N ILE A 280 6.08 -3.07 5.13
CA ILE A 280 5.65 -4.46 4.93
C ILE A 280 4.14 -4.63 5.15
N HIS A 281 3.59 -5.64 4.51
CA HIS A 281 2.23 -6.11 4.72
C HIS A 281 2.26 -7.48 5.36
N LYS A 282 1.71 -7.60 6.57
CA LYS A 282 1.50 -8.87 7.25
C LYS A 282 0.15 -9.43 6.83
N ILE A 283 0.15 -10.64 6.25
CA ILE A 283 -1.04 -11.38 5.83
C ILE A 283 -1.14 -12.62 6.69
N SER A 284 -2.15 -12.67 7.56
CA SER A 284 -2.32 -13.76 8.52
C SER A 284 -3.04 -14.95 7.89
N ARG A 285 -2.77 -16.15 8.42
CA ARG A 285 -3.52 -17.36 8.11
C ARG A 285 -4.92 -17.30 8.73
N ILE A 286 -5.91 -17.89 8.05
CA ILE A 286 -7.18 -18.23 8.67
C ILE A 286 -7.29 -19.74 8.85
N ASN A 287 -7.97 -20.16 9.93
CA ASN A 287 -8.24 -21.57 10.21
C ASN A 287 -9.49 -22.11 9.50
N ALA A 288 -10.47 -21.23 9.27
CA ALA A 288 -11.70 -21.54 8.55
C ALA A 288 -12.25 -20.24 7.90
N PRO A 289 -13.00 -20.35 6.78
CA PRO A 289 -13.65 -19.20 6.15
C PRO A 289 -15.02 -18.93 6.82
N GLY A 290 -15.04 -18.09 7.84
CA GLY A 290 -16.25 -17.59 8.46
C GLY A 290 -16.28 -16.06 8.44
N ILE A 291 -17.47 -15.45 8.39
CA ILE A 291 -17.64 -13.99 8.46
C ILE A 291 -17.83 -13.56 9.91
N PRO A 292 -17.05 -12.60 10.42
CA PRO A 292 -15.89 -11.94 9.79
C PRO A 292 -14.63 -12.82 9.82
N LEU A 293 -13.84 -12.84 8.75
CA LEU A 293 -12.59 -13.64 8.66
C LEU A 293 -11.62 -13.36 9.81
N LYS A 294 -11.61 -12.15 10.33
CA LYS A 294 -10.78 -11.74 11.47
C LYS A 294 -10.97 -12.59 12.71
N ALA A 295 -12.16 -13.14 12.92
CA ALA A 295 -12.46 -14.03 14.06
C ALA A 295 -11.77 -15.41 13.94
N TYR A 296 -11.34 -15.78 12.74
CA TYR A 296 -10.69 -17.06 12.42
C TYR A 296 -9.19 -16.91 12.16
N GLU A 297 -8.63 -15.75 12.46
CA GLU A 297 -7.22 -15.42 12.24
C GLU A 297 -6.30 -16.24 13.17
N ASP A 298 -5.29 -16.87 12.59
CA ASP A 298 -4.18 -17.48 13.32
C ASP A 298 -3.00 -16.48 13.41
N LEU A 299 -2.87 -15.83 14.53
CA LEU A 299 -1.82 -14.83 14.78
C LEU A 299 -0.38 -15.41 14.74
N LYS A 300 -0.24 -16.75 14.82
CA LYS A 300 1.09 -17.42 14.83
C LYS A 300 1.59 -17.77 13.42
N ALA A 301 0.71 -17.71 12.42
CA ALA A 301 1.05 -18.05 11.05
C ALA A 301 0.70 -16.89 10.11
N PHE A 302 1.71 -16.34 9.46
CA PHE A 302 1.55 -15.20 8.54
C PHE A 302 2.59 -15.24 7.42
N LYS A 303 2.30 -14.52 6.35
CA LYS A 303 3.23 -14.16 5.27
C LYS A 303 3.60 -12.68 5.42
N LEU A 304 4.80 -12.29 5.01
CA LEU A 304 5.21 -10.89 4.92
C LEU A 304 5.48 -10.53 3.47
N PHE A 305 4.86 -9.45 3.02
CA PHE A 305 5.09 -8.87 1.69
C PHE A 305 5.71 -7.48 1.85
N VAL A 306 6.55 -7.09 0.90
CA VAL A 306 7.15 -5.75 0.86
C VAL A 306 6.11 -4.75 0.35
N VAL A 307 6.24 -3.48 0.69
CA VAL A 307 5.33 -2.40 0.25
C VAL A 307 5.24 -2.28 -1.27
N ASP A 308 6.33 -2.60 -1.99
CA ASP A 308 6.43 -2.45 -3.44
C ASP A 308 7.24 -3.56 -4.08
N MET A 309 6.74 -4.09 -5.20
CA MET A 309 7.38 -5.21 -5.88
C MET A 309 8.67 -4.83 -6.62
N GLY A 310 8.78 -3.60 -7.11
CA GLY A 310 10.01 -3.11 -7.73
C GLY A 310 11.14 -3.00 -6.71
N LEU A 311 10.82 -2.58 -5.48
CA LEU A 311 11.75 -2.58 -4.35
C LEU A 311 12.15 -4.01 -3.96
N LEU A 312 11.21 -4.96 -3.91
CA LEU A 312 11.52 -6.37 -3.67
C LEU A 312 12.48 -6.91 -4.73
N GLY A 313 12.23 -6.61 -6.01
CA GLY A 313 13.11 -7.00 -7.12
C GLY A 313 14.52 -6.40 -6.99
N CYS A 314 14.62 -5.15 -6.51
CA CYS A 314 15.89 -4.50 -6.22
C CYS A 314 16.62 -5.17 -5.05
N MET A 315 15.93 -5.45 -3.94
CA MET A 315 16.48 -6.17 -2.78
C MET A 315 17.00 -7.57 -3.16
N ALA A 316 16.31 -8.27 -4.06
CA ALA A 316 16.69 -9.58 -4.57
C ALA A 316 17.81 -9.53 -5.64
N GLY A 317 18.27 -8.35 -6.04
CA GLY A 317 19.29 -8.20 -7.08
C GLY A 317 18.83 -8.59 -8.49
N LEU A 318 17.52 -8.58 -8.77
CA LEU A 318 16.99 -8.93 -10.08
C LEU A 318 17.45 -7.95 -11.17
N ARG A 319 17.93 -8.53 -12.29
CA ARG A 319 18.35 -7.78 -13.48
C ARG A 319 17.21 -7.68 -14.48
N GLN A 320 17.25 -6.65 -15.32
CA GLN A 320 16.24 -6.39 -16.34
C GLN A 320 16.03 -7.59 -17.29
N GLY A 321 17.12 -8.17 -17.86
CA GLY A 321 17.02 -9.29 -18.78
C GLY A 321 16.34 -10.52 -18.17
N THR A 322 16.55 -10.78 -16.88
CA THR A 322 15.88 -11.91 -16.19
C THR A 322 14.36 -11.80 -16.20
N LEU A 323 13.83 -10.59 -16.05
CA LEU A 323 12.39 -10.34 -16.00
C LEU A 323 11.73 -10.22 -17.38
N LEU A 324 12.40 -9.55 -18.32
CA LEU A 324 11.83 -9.25 -19.64
C LEU A 324 11.97 -10.40 -20.62
N ASP A 325 13.12 -11.09 -20.62
CA ASP A 325 13.43 -12.12 -21.59
C ASP A 325 13.00 -13.52 -21.13
N GLY A 326 12.80 -13.70 -19.83
CA GLY A 326 12.47 -14.98 -19.19
C GLY A 326 13.69 -15.90 -19.06
N ASN A 327 13.87 -16.53 -17.92
CA ASN A 327 14.91 -17.53 -17.67
C ASN A 327 14.29 -18.67 -16.85
N GLU A 328 14.55 -19.92 -17.21
CA GLU A 328 14.03 -21.10 -16.49
C GLU A 328 14.45 -21.10 -15.02
N LEU A 329 15.66 -20.62 -14.69
CA LEU A 329 16.16 -20.48 -13.32
C LEU A 329 15.39 -19.40 -12.49
N PHE A 330 14.63 -18.56 -13.16
CA PHE A 330 13.81 -17.54 -12.53
C PHE A 330 12.42 -18.05 -12.07
N ALA A 331 12.02 -19.28 -12.46
CA ALA A 331 10.67 -19.78 -12.30
C ALA A 331 10.15 -19.74 -10.84
N GLU A 332 10.98 -20.13 -9.86
CA GLU A 332 10.58 -20.11 -8.44
C GLU A 332 10.33 -18.68 -7.94
N PHE A 333 11.25 -17.75 -8.21
CA PHE A 333 11.13 -16.37 -7.76
C PHE A 333 10.03 -15.62 -8.52
N LYS A 334 9.69 -16.04 -9.76
CA LYS A 334 8.56 -15.52 -10.52
C LYS A 334 7.23 -15.74 -9.81
N GLY A 335 7.03 -16.90 -9.17
CA GLY A 335 5.86 -17.16 -8.31
C GLY A 335 5.80 -16.20 -7.13
N ALA A 336 6.94 -15.96 -6.48
CA ALA A 336 7.04 -15.01 -5.36
C ALA A 336 6.68 -13.58 -5.76
N LEU A 337 7.23 -13.12 -6.90
CA LEU A 337 6.92 -11.80 -7.44
C LEU A 337 5.44 -11.66 -7.83
N THR A 338 4.84 -12.72 -8.37
CA THR A 338 3.43 -12.69 -8.76
C THR A 338 2.51 -12.59 -7.54
N GLU A 339 2.78 -13.33 -6.45
CA GLU A 339 2.02 -13.15 -5.21
C GLU A 339 2.28 -11.78 -4.56
N GLN A 340 3.51 -11.28 -4.59
CA GLN A 340 3.84 -9.94 -4.15
C GLN A 340 3.03 -8.88 -4.92
N TYR A 341 2.95 -9.02 -6.24
CA TYR A 341 2.14 -8.17 -7.10
C TYR A 341 0.66 -8.21 -6.70
N VAL A 342 0.08 -9.42 -6.59
CA VAL A 342 -1.32 -9.59 -6.22
C VAL A 342 -1.59 -8.97 -4.86
N CYS A 343 -0.74 -9.22 -3.86
CA CYS A 343 -0.87 -8.59 -2.54
C CYS A 343 -0.88 -7.07 -2.64
N GLN A 344 0.06 -6.49 -3.40
CA GLN A 344 0.17 -5.04 -3.58
C GLN A 344 -1.08 -4.45 -4.25
N GLN A 345 -1.64 -5.10 -5.28
CA GLN A 345 -2.87 -4.63 -5.92
C GLN A 345 -4.07 -4.75 -4.96
N LEU A 346 -4.26 -5.90 -4.29
CA LEU A 346 -5.36 -6.09 -3.34
C LEU A 346 -5.34 -5.07 -2.20
N LYS A 347 -4.15 -4.61 -1.75
CA LYS A 347 -4.01 -3.56 -0.72
C LYS A 347 -4.53 -2.20 -1.17
N THR A 348 -4.63 -1.92 -2.46
CA THR A 348 -5.20 -0.66 -2.97
C THR A 348 -6.73 -0.63 -2.96
N ILE A 349 -7.37 -1.79 -2.82
CA ILE A 349 -8.83 -1.93 -2.70
C ILE A 349 -9.23 -1.56 -1.27
N GLU A 350 -10.20 -0.66 -1.16
CA GLU A 350 -10.67 -0.15 0.12
C GLU A 350 -11.49 -1.22 0.87
N ASP A 351 -11.37 -1.22 2.20
CA ASP A 351 -12.10 -2.09 3.12
C ASP A 351 -11.99 -3.60 2.84
N LEU A 352 -10.97 -4.03 2.09
CA LEU A 352 -10.73 -5.43 1.78
C LEU A 352 -9.92 -6.11 2.90
N GLY A 353 -10.53 -7.09 3.57
CA GLY A 353 -9.82 -8.00 4.47
C GLY A 353 -8.99 -9.00 3.66
N ILE A 354 -7.68 -9.11 3.93
CA ILE A 354 -6.78 -9.98 3.15
C ILE A 354 -6.10 -10.96 4.09
N TYR A 355 -6.29 -12.24 3.82
CA TYR A 355 -5.76 -13.38 4.57
C TYR A 355 -5.25 -14.45 3.60
N TYR A 356 -4.69 -15.55 4.12
CA TYR A 356 -4.45 -16.76 3.35
C TYR A 356 -4.97 -17.99 4.12
N TYR A 357 -5.15 -19.10 3.41
CA TYR A 357 -5.59 -20.34 4.03
C TYR A 357 -4.60 -21.47 3.77
N THR A 358 -4.34 -22.28 4.77
CA THR A 358 -3.71 -23.59 4.62
C THR A 358 -4.34 -24.55 5.62
N ASN A 359 -4.58 -25.79 5.19
CA ASN A 359 -5.06 -26.82 6.09
C ASN A 359 -3.93 -27.30 7.02
N ASP A 360 -4.30 -27.99 8.13
CA ASP A 360 -3.34 -28.42 9.14
C ASP A 360 -2.26 -29.38 8.61
N ARG A 361 -2.54 -30.10 7.55
CA ARG A 361 -1.61 -31.03 6.87
C ARG A 361 -0.73 -30.34 5.83
N GLY A 362 -0.94 -29.06 5.53
CA GLY A 362 -0.22 -28.32 4.49
C GLY A 362 -0.50 -28.78 3.05
N SER A 363 -1.47 -29.69 2.84
CA SER A 363 -1.78 -30.25 1.52
C SER A 363 -2.75 -29.41 0.68
N CYS A 364 -3.35 -28.38 1.26
CA CYS A 364 -4.22 -27.42 0.58
C CYS A 364 -3.86 -26.03 1.05
N GLU A 365 -3.32 -25.22 0.16
CA GLU A 365 -3.00 -23.80 0.38
C GLU A 365 -3.75 -22.95 -0.63
N ILE A 366 -4.35 -21.84 -0.17
CA ILE A 366 -4.94 -20.78 -0.98
C ILE A 366 -4.14 -19.52 -0.71
N ASP A 367 -3.58 -18.94 -1.76
CA ASP A 367 -2.61 -17.83 -1.68
C ASP A 367 -3.20 -16.61 -1.00
N PHE A 368 -4.46 -16.24 -1.34
CA PHE A 368 -5.22 -15.22 -0.63
C PHE A 368 -6.66 -15.65 -0.42
N VAL A 369 -7.23 -15.26 0.70
CA VAL A 369 -8.66 -15.33 0.99
C VAL A 369 -9.08 -13.92 1.37
N VAL A 370 -9.95 -13.32 0.57
CA VAL A 370 -10.36 -11.94 0.77
C VAL A 370 -11.77 -11.85 1.32
N ASP A 371 -11.97 -10.92 2.24
CA ASP A 371 -13.24 -10.58 2.87
C ASP A 371 -13.69 -9.21 2.37
N THR A 372 -14.79 -9.17 1.62
CA THR A 372 -15.39 -7.93 1.13
C THR A 372 -16.41 -7.34 2.10
N GLY A 373 -16.57 -7.96 3.29
CA GLY A 373 -17.64 -7.64 4.23
C GLY A 373 -18.99 -8.29 3.89
N VAL A 374 -19.17 -8.73 2.64
CA VAL A 374 -20.39 -9.38 2.15
C VAL A 374 -20.15 -10.85 1.81
N GLN A 375 -18.99 -11.16 1.25
CA GLN A 375 -18.60 -12.50 0.83
C GLN A 375 -17.11 -12.77 1.04
N ILE A 376 -16.77 -14.06 1.10
CA ILE A 376 -15.39 -14.54 1.20
C ILE A 376 -15.01 -15.15 -0.14
N ILE A 377 -13.92 -14.64 -0.73
CA ILE A 377 -13.44 -15.04 -2.04
C ILE A 377 -12.05 -15.66 -1.91
N PRO A 378 -11.89 -16.98 -2.12
CA PRO A 378 -10.57 -17.59 -2.25
C PRO A 378 -9.92 -17.22 -3.58
N VAL A 379 -8.65 -16.85 -3.55
CA VAL A 379 -7.85 -16.42 -4.70
C VAL A 379 -6.60 -17.27 -4.82
N GLU A 380 -6.48 -18.03 -5.89
CA GLU A 380 -5.28 -18.78 -6.28
C GLU A 380 -4.49 -18.00 -7.30
N VAL A 381 -3.19 -17.84 -7.08
CA VAL A 381 -2.28 -17.06 -7.94
C VAL A 381 -1.45 -18.00 -8.80
N LYS A 382 -1.43 -17.77 -10.10
CA LYS A 382 -0.61 -18.50 -11.06
C LYS A 382 0.25 -17.53 -11.88
N ALA A 383 1.56 -17.73 -11.85
CA ALA A 383 2.50 -16.88 -12.59
C ALA A 383 2.44 -17.06 -14.12
N GLU A 384 1.79 -18.13 -14.59
CA GLU A 384 1.73 -18.52 -16.00
C GLU A 384 0.32 -18.92 -16.43
N VAL A 385 0.22 -19.51 -17.63
CA VAL A 385 -1.04 -19.96 -18.25
C VAL A 385 -1.52 -21.31 -17.69
N ASN A 386 -0.78 -21.92 -16.76
CA ASN A 386 -1.17 -23.20 -16.17
C ASN A 386 -2.44 -23.07 -15.32
N LEU A 387 -3.52 -23.67 -15.79
CA LEU A 387 -4.86 -23.56 -15.20
C LEU A 387 -5.19 -24.64 -14.18
N ARG A 388 -4.22 -25.45 -13.73
CA ARG A 388 -4.46 -26.44 -12.66
C ARG A 388 -4.63 -25.74 -11.33
N ALA A 389 -5.77 -25.91 -10.68
CA ALA A 389 -6.14 -25.30 -9.40
C ALA A 389 -6.65 -26.39 -8.42
N LYS A 390 -5.79 -27.35 -8.09
CA LYS A 390 -6.17 -28.47 -7.20
C LYS A 390 -6.56 -27.99 -5.81
N SER A 391 -5.75 -27.10 -5.22
CA SER A 391 -6.02 -26.54 -3.89
C SER A 391 -7.32 -25.75 -3.88
N LEU A 392 -7.57 -24.93 -4.90
CA LEU A 392 -8.78 -24.14 -5.00
C LEU A 392 -10.03 -25.03 -5.15
N LYS A 393 -9.92 -26.13 -5.92
CA LYS A 393 -10.99 -27.12 -6.04
C LYS A 393 -11.27 -27.83 -4.71
N THR A 394 -10.22 -28.26 -4.00
CA THR A 394 -10.34 -28.88 -2.68
C THR A 394 -10.99 -27.92 -1.65
N TYR A 395 -10.60 -26.64 -1.71
CA TYR A 395 -11.21 -25.61 -0.88
C TYR A 395 -12.69 -25.41 -1.23
N TYR A 396 -13.02 -25.32 -2.52
CA TYR A 396 -14.40 -25.18 -3.00
C TYR A 396 -15.28 -26.34 -2.55
N GLU A 397 -14.81 -27.59 -2.72
CA GLU A 397 -15.54 -28.79 -2.31
C GLU A 397 -15.80 -28.85 -0.80
N LYS A 398 -14.88 -28.29 0.00
CA LYS A 398 -14.98 -28.27 1.46
C LYS A 398 -15.87 -27.16 2.01
N PHE A 399 -15.78 -25.96 1.44
CA PHE A 399 -16.38 -24.76 2.02
C PHE A 399 -17.46 -24.10 1.16
N SER A 400 -17.62 -24.55 -0.08
CA SER A 400 -18.65 -24.09 -1.02
C SER A 400 -18.78 -22.55 -1.12
N PRO A 401 -17.68 -21.80 -1.36
CA PRO A 401 -17.77 -20.35 -1.56
C PRO A 401 -18.64 -20.05 -2.77
N GLN A 402 -19.31 -18.89 -2.78
CA GLN A 402 -20.17 -18.47 -3.90
C GLN A 402 -19.37 -18.34 -5.20
N VAL A 403 -18.14 -17.83 -5.11
CA VAL A 403 -17.21 -17.68 -6.22
C VAL A 403 -15.80 -17.98 -5.75
N SER A 404 -14.99 -18.49 -6.67
CA SER A 404 -13.54 -18.67 -6.47
C SER A 404 -12.80 -17.98 -7.60
N ILE A 405 -11.68 -17.35 -7.30
CA ILE A 405 -10.85 -16.66 -8.30
C ILE A 405 -9.55 -17.42 -8.49
N ARG A 406 -9.19 -17.65 -9.75
CA ARG A 406 -7.83 -17.96 -10.15
C ARG A 406 -7.32 -16.77 -10.95
N THR A 407 -6.25 -16.13 -10.50
CA THR A 407 -5.59 -15.09 -11.29
C THR A 407 -4.35 -15.63 -11.97
N SER A 408 -4.21 -15.36 -13.26
CA SER A 408 -3.14 -15.93 -14.11
C SER A 408 -2.89 -15.08 -15.35
N MET A 409 -1.92 -15.48 -16.19
CA MET A 409 -1.70 -14.88 -17.53
C MET A 409 -2.71 -15.36 -18.60
N ALA A 410 -3.66 -16.22 -18.25
CA ALA A 410 -4.73 -16.64 -19.15
C ALA A 410 -5.82 -15.58 -19.26
N ASP A 411 -6.62 -15.66 -20.31
CA ASP A 411 -7.72 -14.72 -20.57
C ASP A 411 -8.83 -14.86 -19.53
N PHE A 412 -9.65 -13.82 -19.41
CA PHE A 412 -10.84 -13.85 -18.58
C PHE A 412 -11.77 -15.01 -19.00
N LYS A 413 -12.18 -15.81 -18.02
CA LYS A 413 -13.15 -16.88 -18.23
C LYS A 413 -13.98 -17.09 -16.98
N LYS A 414 -15.30 -17.06 -17.13
CA LYS A 414 -16.23 -17.35 -16.04
C LYS A 414 -16.79 -18.77 -16.22
N GLU A 415 -16.57 -19.63 -15.25
CA GLU A 415 -17.13 -20.98 -15.13
C GLU A 415 -18.14 -20.99 -13.97
N SER A 416 -18.82 -22.11 -13.72
CA SER A 416 -19.90 -22.21 -12.72
C SER A 416 -19.46 -21.80 -11.29
N TRP A 417 -18.25 -22.16 -10.89
CA TRP A 417 -17.72 -21.94 -9.53
C TRP A 417 -16.39 -21.16 -9.50
N LEU A 418 -15.81 -20.93 -10.67
CA LEU A 418 -14.46 -20.39 -10.85
C LEU A 418 -14.45 -19.30 -11.90
N ILE A 419 -13.84 -18.17 -11.57
CA ILE A 419 -13.50 -17.13 -12.53
C ILE A 419 -11.98 -17.13 -12.69
N ASN A 420 -11.50 -17.26 -13.94
CA ASN A 420 -10.13 -16.92 -14.26
C ASN A 420 -10.06 -15.42 -14.56
N LEU A 421 -9.43 -14.67 -13.68
CA LEU A 421 -9.23 -13.23 -13.82
C LEU A 421 -7.78 -12.99 -14.25
N PRO A 422 -7.52 -12.28 -15.37
CA PRO A 422 -6.15 -11.96 -15.77
C PRO A 422 -5.41 -11.21 -14.66
N LEU A 423 -4.11 -11.50 -14.47
CA LEU A 423 -3.28 -10.85 -13.43
C LEU A 423 -3.37 -9.33 -13.49
N TYR A 424 -3.35 -8.76 -14.68
CA TYR A 424 -3.40 -7.32 -14.89
C TYR A 424 -4.79 -6.67 -14.62
N ALA A 425 -5.78 -7.48 -14.23
CA ALA A 425 -7.13 -7.04 -13.84
C ALA A 425 -7.47 -7.41 -12.39
N ILE A 426 -6.50 -7.79 -11.57
CA ILE A 426 -6.75 -8.28 -10.20
C ILE A 426 -7.32 -7.21 -9.27
N ASP A 427 -7.06 -5.94 -9.52
CA ASP A 427 -7.63 -4.81 -8.79
C ASP A 427 -9.14 -4.64 -9.02
N GLU A 428 -9.70 -5.22 -10.09
CA GLU A 428 -11.15 -5.25 -10.38
C GLU A 428 -11.89 -6.43 -9.71
N LEU A 429 -11.21 -7.23 -8.88
CA LEU A 429 -11.74 -8.47 -8.29
C LEU A 429 -13.09 -8.29 -7.61
N VAL A 430 -13.27 -7.23 -6.83
CA VAL A 430 -14.49 -6.99 -6.04
C VAL A 430 -15.67 -6.63 -6.93
N GLU A 431 -15.43 -5.91 -8.02
CA GLU A 431 -16.48 -5.48 -8.94
C GLU A 431 -16.95 -6.60 -9.90
N ILE A 432 -16.12 -7.63 -10.09
CA ILE A 432 -16.40 -8.78 -10.96
C ILE A 432 -17.15 -9.89 -10.21
N CYS A 433 -17.01 -9.98 -8.91
CA CYS A 433 -17.63 -11.00 -8.05
C CYS A 433 -18.95 -10.55 -7.46
#